data_b2e327493967ca5f2ce6d6070a924905
#
_entry.id   b2e327493967ca5f2ce6d6070a924905
#
_cell.length_a   1.000
_cell.length_b   1.000
_cell.length_c   1.000
_cell.angle_alpha   90.00
_cell.angle_beta   90.00
_cell.angle_gamma   90.00
#
_symmetry.space_group_name_H-M   'P 1'
#
loop_
_entity.id
_entity.type
_entity.pdbx_description
1 polymer ?
#
loop_
_entity_poly.entity_id
_entity_poly.type
_entity_poly.pdbx_seq_one_letter_code
_entity_poly.pdbx_strand_id
1 'polypeptide(L)'
;MASITVGFIGTGAMGEHMCRHIAQSNSYRVLAYDLNEVPLERLKEYGVSKASSCQELAENSDVTILSLPGGPEVKAICDNVLFPAARKDWIVIDMSTTPVKLTREIASQFNKLGTKFLDAPVARTQQAAIDGNLSIMVGGDPGTLKEVEKILLCMGPDITHCGSTGCGQIAKILNNMVVFQNGVALAEAITIGQQAGMDGGELLNIINKSSGGSFVGMNHGIKSMVPGTFPLKQFPARYALKDLSYALLLAEDGGINAKGAKLAGEMLETAIQMGYGEEYWPTIINVVDRDSKS
;
A
#
# COMPACT_ATOMS: atom_id res chain seq x y z
N MET A 1 -17.04 -12.25 27.52
CA MET A 1 -15.94 -12.77 26.70
C MET A 1 -14.80 -11.79 26.82
N ALA A 2 -13.54 -12.22 26.89
CA ALA A 2 -12.41 -11.30 26.86
C ALA A 2 -12.44 -10.53 25.53
N SER A 3 -12.17 -9.24 25.55
CA SER A 3 -12.09 -8.41 24.33
C SER A 3 -10.86 -8.84 23.53
N ILE A 4 -11.01 -9.09 22.22
CA ILE A 4 -9.90 -9.39 21.32
C ILE A 4 -8.94 -8.21 21.32
N THR A 5 -7.65 -8.48 21.48
CA THR A 5 -6.59 -7.49 21.42
C THR A 5 -5.96 -7.50 20.01
N VAL A 6 -6.02 -6.35 19.32
CA VAL A 6 -5.38 -6.15 18.03
C VAL A 6 -4.08 -5.38 18.23
N GLY A 7 -2.96 -5.99 17.88
CA GLY A 7 -1.64 -5.34 17.80
C GLY A 7 -1.45 -4.71 16.42
N PHE A 8 -0.97 -3.48 16.36
CA PHE A 8 -0.75 -2.74 15.11
C PHE A 8 0.69 -2.22 15.05
N ILE A 9 1.49 -2.74 14.14
CA ILE A 9 2.90 -2.36 13.92
C ILE A 9 3.01 -1.53 12.65
N GLY A 10 3.47 -0.29 12.80
CA GLY A 10 3.61 0.68 11.72
C GLY A 10 2.41 1.62 11.60
N THR A 11 2.53 2.82 12.16
CA THR A 11 1.50 3.86 12.16
C THR A 11 1.89 5.04 11.25
N GLY A 12 2.46 4.72 10.08
CA GLY A 12 2.76 5.70 9.04
C GLY A 12 1.52 6.25 8.34
N ALA A 13 1.70 6.81 7.13
CA ALA A 13 0.66 7.53 6.37
C ALA A 13 -0.66 6.77 6.18
N MET A 14 -0.62 5.44 6.11
CA MET A 14 -1.81 4.59 5.99
C MET A 14 -2.16 3.95 7.35
N GLY A 15 -1.15 3.42 8.04
CA GLY A 15 -1.33 2.63 9.26
C GLY A 15 -1.96 3.40 10.42
N GLU A 16 -1.64 4.68 10.59
CA GLU A 16 -2.27 5.52 11.62
C GLU A 16 -3.80 5.55 11.47
N HIS A 17 -4.28 5.77 10.25
CA HIS A 17 -5.72 5.84 10.00
C HIS A 17 -6.40 4.48 10.13
N MET A 18 -5.77 3.42 9.65
CA MET A 18 -6.26 2.05 9.81
C MET A 18 -6.36 1.66 11.29
N CYS A 19 -5.32 1.92 12.08
CA CYS A 19 -5.28 1.67 13.52
C CYS A 19 -6.38 2.46 14.25
N ARG A 20 -6.56 3.75 13.92
CA ARG A 20 -7.61 4.60 14.45
C ARG A 20 -9.00 4.01 14.21
N HIS A 21 -9.32 3.57 13.00
CA HIS A 21 -10.63 3.01 12.67
C HIS A 21 -10.94 1.75 13.45
N ILE A 22 -9.95 0.87 13.66
CA ILE A 22 -10.12 -0.32 14.51
C ILE A 22 -10.46 0.10 15.94
N ALA A 23 -9.73 1.08 16.50
CA ALA A 23 -9.97 1.57 17.87
C ALA A 23 -11.34 2.24 18.00
N GLN A 24 -11.74 3.07 17.04
CA GLN A 24 -13.04 3.76 17.03
C GLN A 24 -14.25 2.82 16.95
N SER A 25 -14.07 1.57 16.50
CA SER A 25 -15.15 0.58 16.52
C SER A 25 -15.59 0.21 17.94
N ASN A 26 -14.77 0.49 18.94
CA ASN A 26 -14.96 0.13 20.36
C ASN A 26 -15.18 -1.38 20.59
N SER A 27 -14.85 -2.22 19.61
CA SER A 27 -15.05 -3.66 19.67
C SER A 27 -13.78 -4.41 20.08
N TYR A 28 -12.63 -3.73 20.02
CA TYR A 28 -11.31 -4.31 20.20
C TYR A 28 -10.46 -3.47 21.16
N ARG A 29 -9.61 -4.13 21.93
CA ARG A 29 -8.48 -3.47 22.57
C ARG A 29 -7.38 -3.30 21.50
N VAL A 30 -6.81 -2.10 21.34
CA VAL A 30 -5.78 -1.84 20.34
C VAL A 30 -4.47 -1.46 21.02
N LEU A 31 -3.41 -2.19 20.67
CA LEU A 31 -2.01 -1.89 21.02
C LEU A 31 -1.31 -1.43 19.75
N ALA A 32 -0.54 -0.35 19.78
CA ALA A 32 0.22 0.11 18.62
C ALA A 32 1.69 0.32 18.95
N TYR A 33 2.53 0.09 17.95
CA TYR A 33 3.97 0.39 18.00
C TYR A 33 4.45 0.98 16.68
N ASP A 34 5.25 2.02 16.78
CA ASP A 34 5.98 2.64 15.67
C ASP A 34 7.30 3.21 16.20
N LEU A 35 8.30 3.35 15.33
CA LEU A 35 9.55 4.04 15.64
C LEU A 35 9.34 5.55 15.80
N ASN A 36 8.33 6.11 15.10
CA ASN A 36 7.90 7.48 15.24
C ASN A 36 6.77 7.59 16.28
N GLU A 37 7.03 8.26 17.38
CA GLU A 37 6.06 8.40 18.47
C GLU A 37 4.91 9.36 18.15
N VAL A 38 5.07 10.26 17.19
CA VAL A 38 4.08 11.32 16.92
C VAL A 38 2.71 10.78 16.53
N PRO A 39 2.57 9.77 15.62
CA PRO A 39 1.29 9.14 15.36
C PRO A 39 0.71 8.41 16.59
N LEU A 40 1.57 7.78 17.39
CA LEU A 40 1.14 7.06 18.59
C LEU A 40 0.50 7.99 19.62
N GLU A 41 1.03 9.21 19.79
CA GLU A 41 0.44 10.21 20.69
C GLU A 41 -0.95 10.64 20.21
N ARG A 42 -1.15 10.85 18.90
CA ARG A 42 -2.49 11.15 18.35
C ARG A 42 -3.47 10.00 18.51
N LEU A 43 -3.01 8.77 18.37
CA LEU A 43 -3.84 7.57 18.51
C LEU A 43 -4.35 7.32 19.92
N LYS A 44 -3.69 7.87 20.95
CA LYS A 44 -4.16 7.82 22.35
C LYS A 44 -5.55 8.43 22.52
N GLU A 45 -5.87 9.49 21.78
CA GLU A 45 -7.19 10.15 21.81
C GLU A 45 -8.34 9.22 21.41
N TYR A 46 -8.02 8.16 20.67
CA TYR A 46 -8.96 7.13 20.21
C TYR A 46 -8.92 5.85 21.05
N GLY A 47 -8.22 5.87 22.21
CA GLY A 47 -8.13 4.73 23.11
C GLY A 47 -7.09 3.68 22.72
N VAL A 48 -6.18 3.98 21.78
CA VAL A 48 -5.07 3.10 21.45
C VAL A 48 -4.00 3.16 22.55
N SER A 49 -3.57 1.99 23.03
CA SER A 49 -2.47 1.88 23.98
C SER A 49 -1.15 1.76 23.23
N LYS A 50 -0.12 2.52 23.63
CA LYS A 50 1.23 2.39 23.10
C LYS A 50 1.90 1.17 23.74
N ALA A 51 2.42 0.27 22.94
CA ALA A 51 3.34 -0.78 23.39
C ALA A 51 4.76 -0.23 23.56
N SER A 52 5.52 -0.74 24.53
CA SER A 52 6.90 -0.33 24.78
C SER A 52 7.87 -0.93 23.75
N SER A 53 7.47 -2.03 23.10
CA SER A 53 8.24 -2.72 22.06
C SER A 53 7.34 -3.53 21.14
N CYS A 54 7.86 -3.89 19.94
CA CYS A 54 7.20 -4.86 19.07
C CYS A 54 7.03 -6.23 19.74
N GLN A 55 7.96 -6.62 20.61
CA GLN A 55 7.90 -7.88 21.35
C GLN A 55 6.73 -7.91 22.32
N GLU A 56 6.58 -6.86 23.15
CA GLU A 56 5.43 -6.72 24.05
C GLU A 56 4.10 -6.76 23.29
N LEU A 57 4.03 -6.04 22.16
CA LEU A 57 2.84 -6.03 21.31
C LEU A 57 2.51 -7.43 20.80
N ALA A 58 3.50 -8.16 20.25
CA ALA A 58 3.30 -9.49 19.71
C ALA A 58 2.82 -10.49 20.78
N GLU A 59 3.38 -10.41 21.98
CA GLU A 59 3.02 -11.31 23.11
C GLU A 59 1.61 -11.06 23.66
N ASN A 60 1.12 -9.81 23.54
CA ASN A 60 -0.15 -9.38 24.14
C ASN A 60 -1.29 -9.16 23.13
N SER A 61 -1.12 -9.58 21.87
CA SER A 61 -2.17 -9.45 20.85
C SER A 61 -2.68 -10.80 20.33
N ASP A 62 -3.99 -10.91 20.14
CA ASP A 62 -4.64 -12.06 19.52
C ASP A 62 -4.50 -12.02 18.00
N VAL A 63 -4.49 -10.82 17.43
CA VAL A 63 -4.27 -10.54 16.01
C VAL A 63 -3.21 -9.44 15.89
N THR A 64 -2.18 -9.65 15.07
CA THR A 64 -1.16 -8.63 14.80
C THR A 64 -1.21 -8.20 13.35
N ILE A 65 -1.30 -6.89 13.13
CA ILE A 65 -1.35 -6.25 11.80
C ILE A 65 -0.04 -5.53 11.57
N LEU A 66 0.54 -5.73 10.38
CA LEU A 66 1.71 -5.01 9.89
C LEU A 66 1.29 -3.99 8.83
N SER A 67 1.80 -2.76 8.94
CA SER A 67 1.66 -1.72 7.90
C SER A 67 3.00 -0.98 7.76
N LEU A 68 3.94 -1.63 7.11
CA LEU A 68 5.35 -1.26 7.03
C LEU A 68 5.73 -0.76 5.63
N PRO A 69 6.89 -0.07 5.49
CA PRO A 69 7.32 0.49 4.21
C PRO A 69 7.50 -0.52 3.07
N GLY A 70 7.91 -1.76 3.37
CA GLY A 70 8.09 -2.79 2.36
C GLY A 70 8.61 -4.12 2.88
N GLY A 71 8.99 -4.98 1.94
CA GLY A 71 9.45 -6.35 2.24
C GLY A 71 10.62 -6.44 3.23
N PRO A 72 11.67 -5.60 3.12
CA PRO A 72 12.79 -5.62 4.07
C PRO A 72 12.36 -5.40 5.52
N GLU A 73 11.48 -4.44 5.79
CA GLU A 73 10.99 -4.13 7.13
C GLU A 73 10.06 -5.25 7.64
N VAL A 74 9.18 -5.77 6.77
CA VAL A 74 8.33 -6.92 7.10
C VAL A 74 9.19 -8.12 7.48
N LYS A 75 10.21 -8.44 6.68
CA LYS A 75 11.12 -9.54 6.96
C LYS A 75 11.84 -9.35 8.30
N ALA A 76 12.38 -8.15 8.55
CA ALA A 76 13.12 -7.85 9.77
C ALA A 76 12.24 -8.03 11.03
N ILE A 77 11.00 -7.54 11.01
CA ILE A 77 10.05 -7.71 12.11
C ILE A 77 9.65 -9.19 12.27
N CYS A 78 9.41 -9.90 11.19
CA CYS A 78 9.09 -11.33 11.26
C CYS A 78 10.25 -12.13 11.87
N ASP A 79 11.48 -11.93 11.37
CA ASP A 79 12.65 -12.70 11.83
C ASP A 79 12.99 -12.42 13.29
N ASN A 80 13.00 -11.14 13.68
CA ASN A 80 13.52 -10.74 14.99
C ASN A 80 12.48 -10.74 16.10
N VAL A 81 11.18 -10.65 15.77
CA VAL A 81 10.12 -10.47 16.77
C VAL A 81 9.00 -11.51 16.61
N LEU A 82 8.39 -11.60 15.41
CA LEU A 82 7.14 -12.33 15.30
C LEU A 82 7.33 -13.86 15.26
N PHE A 83 8.38 -14.36 14.61
CA PHE A 83 8.68 -15.80 14.65
C PHE A 83 9.07 -16.28 16.05
N PRO A 84 9.91 -15.56 16.84
CA PRO A 84 10.15 -15.92 18.25
C PRO A 84 8.89 -15.91 19.12
N ALA A 85 7.94 -15.01 18.85
CA ALA A 85 6.69 -14.91 19.60
C ALA A 85 5.56 -15.79 19.05
N ALA A 86 5.82 -16.53 17.95
CA ALA A 86 4.81 -17.32 17.25
C ALA A 86 4.19 -18.38 18.17
N ARG A 87 2.88 -18.55 18.04
CA ARG A 87 2.10 -19.48 18.84
C ARG A 87 0.89 -20.00 18.09
N LYS A 88 0.37 -21.12 18.54
CA LYS A 88 -0.79 -21.76 17.94
C LYS A 88 -1.98 -20.78 17.91
N ASP A 89 -2.69 -20.79 16.78
CA ASP A 89 -3.93 -20.02 16.54
C ASP A 89 -3.77 -18.48 16.56
N TRP A 90 -2.56 -17.95 16.77
CA TRP A 90 -2.29 -16.54 16.58
C TRP A 90 -2.46 -16.15 15.10
N ILE A 91 -2.96 -14.95 14.83
CA ILE A 91 -3.17 -14.47 13.48
C ILE A 91 -2.26 -13.27 13.21
N VAL A 92 -1.46 -13.35 12.16
CA VAL A 92 -0.64 -12.24 11.66
C VAL A 92 -1.16 -11.82 10.28
N ILE A 93 -1.37 -10.53 10.10
CA ILE A 93 -1.89 -9.94 8.85
C ILE A 93 -0.87 -8.92 8.33
N ASP A 94 -0.30 -9.17 7.14
CA ASP A 94 0.56 -8.21 6.47
C ASP A 94 -0.27 -7.34 5.51
N MET A 95 -0.49 -6.08 5.91
CA MET A 95 -1.15 -5.06 5.09
C MET A 95 -0.14 -4.17 4.34
N SER A 96 1.15 -4.47 4.43
CA SER A 96 2.21 -3.82 3.67
C SER A 96 2.20 -4.27 2.20
N THR A 97 2.96 -3.57 1.34
CA THR A 97 3.27 -4.11 0.00
C THR A 97 4.58 -4.89 0.08
N THR A 98 4.49 -6.21 -0.05
CA THR A 98 5.60 -7.16 0.15
C THR A 98 5.80 -8.03 -1.10
N PRO A 99 7.04 -8.34 -1.54
CA PRO A 99 7.27 -9.26 -2.65
C PRO A 99 6.59 -10.61 -2.44
N VAL A 100 5.93 -11.13 -3.48
CA VAL A 100 5.12 -12.37 -3.41
C VAL A 100 5.92 -13.56 -2.87
N LYS A 101 7.16 -13.72 -3.33
CA LYS A 101 8.04 -14.80 -2.87
C LYS A 101 8.30 -14.70 -1.38
N LEU A 102 8.67 -13.52 -0.89
CA LEU A 102 8.91 -13.27 0.54
C LEU A 102 7.64 -13.52 1.37
N THR A 103 6.48 -13.05 0.91
CA THR A 103 5.18 -13.30 1.55
C THR A 103 4.92 -14.80 1.75
N ARG A 104 5.17 -15.60 0.72
CA ARG A 104 5.00 -17.07 0.79
C ARG A 104 6.01 -17.75 1.72
N GLU A 105 7.25 -17.27 1.74
CA GLU A 105 8.29 -17.74 2.68
C GLU A 105 7.88 -17.46 4.13
N ILE A 106 7.46 -16.23 4.43
CA ILE A 106 6.97 -15.82 5.77
C ILE A 106 5.78 -16.67 6.21
N ALA A 107 4.78 -16.82 5.35
CA ALA A 107 3.60 -17.62 5.65
C ALA A 107 3.94 -19.09 5.90
N SER A 108 4.87 -19.66 5.12
CA SER A 108 5.33 -21.03 5.32
C SER A 108 5.99 -21.22 6.69
N GLN A 109 6.75 -20.23 7.17
CA GLN A 109 7.34 -20.29 8.51
C GLN A 109 6.29 -20.20 9.61
N PHE A 110 5.34 -19.24 9.51
CA PHE A 110 4.23 -19.13 10.47
C PHE A 110 3.41 -20.42 10.55
N ASN A 111 3.08 -21.01 9.40
CA ASN A 111 2.33 -22.27 9.36
C ASN A 111 3.05 -23.40 10.10
N LYS A 112 4.39 -23.51 9.99
CA LYS A 112 5.18 -24.50 10.75
C LYS A 112 5.13 -24.27 12.26
N LEU A 113 4.92 -23.03 12.68
CA LEU A 113 4.81 -22.63 14.09
C LEU A 113 3.37 -22.66 14.62
N GLY A 114 2.41 -23.03 13.77
CA GLY A 114 0.99 -23.09 14.12
C GLY A 114 0.30 -21.72 14.14
N THR A 115 0.96 -20.66 13.66
CA THR A 115 0.42 -19.31 13.53
C THR A 115 -0.24 -19.15 12.16
N LYS A 116 -1.41 -18.54 12.13
CA LYS A 116 -2.13 -18.23 10.89
C LYS A 116 -1.59 -16.94 10.26
N PHE A 117 -1.52 -16.89 8.94
CA PHE A 117 -1.01 -15.73 8.23
C PHE A 117 -1.90 -15.35 7.04
N LEU A 118 -2.17 -14.06 6.88
CA LEU A 118 -2.84 -13.47 5.72
C LEU A 118 -1.99 -12.34 5.15
N ASP A 119 -1.88 -12.25 3.84
CA ASP A 119 -1.46 -11.06 3.14
C ASP A 119 -2.70 -10.26 2.75
N ALA A 120 -2.78 -9.02 3.21
CA ALA A 120 -3.97 -8.18 3.05
C ALA A 120 -3.61 -6.73 2.66
N PRO A 121 -2.79 -6.52 1.62
CA PRO A 121 -2.43 -5.18 1.18
C PRO A 121 -3.66 -4.37 0.77
N VAL A 122 -3.51 -3.03 0.89
CA VAL A 122 -4.58 -2.07 0.66
C VAL A 122 -4.40 -1.29 -0.62
N ALA A 123 -5.51 -0.89 -1.22
CA ALA A 123 -5.57 0.00 -2.36
C ALA A 123 -6.43 1.23 -2.07
N ARG A 124 -6.45 2.17 -3.00
CA ARG A 124 -6.97 3.53 -2.95
C ARG A 124 -5.95 4.51 -2.36
N THR A 125 -6.41 5.73 -2.05
CA THR A 125 -5.55 6.85 -1.64
C THR A 125 -5.43 6.96 -0.12
N GLN A 126 -4.52 7.81 0.37
CA GLN A 126 -4.46 8.16 1.78
C GLN A 126 -5.81 8.73 2.28
N GLN A 127 -6.51 9.51 1.46
CA GLN A 127 -7.84 10.00 1.81
C GLN A 127 -8.82 8.85 2.09
N ALA A 128 -8.77 7.78 1.31
CA ALA A 128 -9.60 6.61 1.58
C ALA A 128 -9.24 5.91 2.90
N ALA A 129 -7.97 5.94 3.32
CA ALA A 129 -7.57 5.46 4.66
C ALA A 129 -8.13 6.38 5.76
N ILE A 130 -8.08 7.70 5.56
CA ILE A 130 -8.67 8.69 6.48
C ILE A 130 -10.17 8.44 6.64
N ASP A 131 -10.87 8.13 5.56
CA ASP A 131 -12.32 7.97 5.52
C ASP A 131 -12.80 6.55 5.91
N GLY A 132 -11.87 5.60 6.18
CA GLY A 132 -12.21 4.19 6.43
C GLY A 132 -12.82 3.48 5.22
N ASN A 133 -12.39 3.85 4.01
CA ASN A 133 -12.93 3.37 2.74
C ASN A 133 -11.86 2.72 1.85
N LEU A 134 -11.01 1.89 2.48
CA LEU A 134 -9.98 1.14 1.75
C LEU A 134 -10.57 -0.04 0.97
N SER A 135 -9.90 -0.44 -0.11
CA SER A 135 -10.06 -1.74 -0.74
C SER A 135 -8.94 -2.65 -0.24
N ILE A 136 -9.30 -3.82 0.28
CA ILE A 136 -8.40 -4.77 0.95
C ILE A 136 -8.36 -6.05 0.14
N MET A 137 -7.18 -6.42 -0.35
CA MET A 137 -6.96 -7.59 -1.20
C MET A 137 -6.36 -8.72 -0.37
N VAL A 138 -7.15 -9.74 -0.02
CA VAL A 138 -6.71 -10.76 0.94
C VAL A 138 -6.28 -12.04 0.24
N GLY A 139 -5.05 -12.47 0.51
CA GLY A 139 -4.54 -13.80 0.17
C GLY A 139 -4.36 -14.66 1.43
N GLY A 140 -4.72 -15.94 1.33
CA GLY A 140 -4.56 -16.92 2.40
C GLY A 140 -5.79 -17.78 2.64
N ASP A 141 -5.86 -18.43 3.80
CA ASP A 141 -6.95 -19.32 4.15
C ASP A 141 -8.28 -18.56 4.34
N PRO A 142 -9.36 -18.95 3.64
CA PRO A 142 -10.65 -18.27 3.76
C PRO A 142 -11.30 -18.43 5.14
N GLY A 143 -10.99 -19.48 5.87
CA GLY A 143 -11.44 -19.66 7.25
C GLY A 143 -10.82 -18.62 8.17
N THR A 144 -9.52 -18.39 8.05
CA THR A 144 -8.78 -17.36 8.78
C THR A 144 -9.28 -15.95 8.41
N LEU A 145 -9.55 -15.69 7.12
CA LEU A 145 -10.17 -14.42 6.70
C LEU A 145 -11.49 -14.17 7.42
N LYS A 146 -12.35 -15.17 7.51
CA LYS A 146 -13.66 -15.05 8.18
C LYS A 146 -13.52 -14.72 9.69
N GLU A 147 -12.44 -15.19 10.34
CA GLU A 147 -12.17 -14.88 11.76
C GLU A 147 -11.85 -13.40 11.98
N VAL A 148 -11.19 -12.75 11.00
CA VAL A 148 -10.71 -11.35 11.12
C VAL A 148 -11.50 -10.36 10.27
N GLU A 149 -12.48 -10.81 9.50
CA GLU A 149 -13.26 -9.97 8.56
C GLU A 149 -13.82 -8.71 9.23
N LYS A 150 -14.36 -8.85 10.44
CA LYS A 150 -14.89 -7.69 11.19
C LYS A 150 -13.82 -6.67 11.59
N ILE A 151 -12.57 -7.09 11.77
CA ILE A 151 -11.44 -6.19 12.02
C ILE A 151 -11.11 -5.46 10.71
N LEU A 152 -11.04 -6.17 9.59
CA LEU A 152 -10.75 -5.57 8.28
C LEU A 152 -11.84 -4.58 7.85
N LEU A 153 -13.12 -4.89 8.11
CA LEU A 153 -14.26 -4.02 7.82
C LEU A 153 -14.20 -2.67 8.55
N CYS A 154 -13.47 -2.56 9.67
CA CYS A 154 -13.24 -1.26 10.30
C CYS A 154 -12.44 -0.31 9.41
N MET A 155 -11.59 -0.82 8.54
CA MET A 155 -10.66 -0.05 7.71
C MET A 155 -11.16 0.20 6.29
N GLY A 156 -12.09 -0.62 5.81
CA GLY A 156 -12.69 -0.48 4.49
C GLY A 156 -13.76 -1.54 4.22
N PRO A 157 -14.84 -1.16 3.53
CA PRO A 157 -15.96 -2.06 3.25
C PRO A 157 -15.69 -3.05 2.11
N ASP A 158 -14.64 -2.82 1.31
CA ASP A 158 -14.35 -3.55 0.08
C ASP A 158 -13.23 -4.57 0.33
N ILE A 159 -13.62 -5.76 0.79
CA ILE A 159 -12.73 -6.88 1.09
C ILE A 159 -12.86 -7.92 0.00
N THR A 160 -11.77 -8.22 -0.71
CA THR A 160 -11.74 -9.24 -1.76
C THR A 160 -10.80 -10.37 -1.38
N HIS A 161 -11.32 -11.60 -1.27
CA HIS A 161 -10.47 -12.79 -1.16
C HIS A 161 -9.89 -13.14 -2.54
N CYS A 162 -8.58 -12.93 -2.69
CA CYS A 162 -7.87 -13.07 -3.97
C CYS A 162 -7.37 -14.51 -4.25
N GLY A 163 -7.51 -15.42 -3.29
CA GLY A 163 -7.04 -16.79 -3.40
C GLY A 163 -6.02 -17.18 -2.31
N SER A 164 -5.13 -18.11 -2.61
CA SER A 164 -4.12 -18.60 -1.67
C SER A 164 -3.11 -17.51 -1.28
N THR A 165 -2.30 -17.78 -0.28
CA THR A 165 -1.24 -16.89 0.22
C THR A 165 -0.38 -16.31 -0.90
N GLY A 166 -0.20 -14.99 -0.87
CA GLY A 166 0.49 -14.19 -1.87
C GLY A 166 -0.42 -13.65 -2.97
N CYS A 167 -1.68 -14.12 -3.09
CA CYS A 167 -2.59 -13.61 -4.12
C CYS A 167 -3.06 -12.19 -3.84
N GLY A 168 -3.17 -11.76 -2.58
CA GLY A 168 -3.42 -10.37 -2.22
C GLY A 168 -2.28 -9.47 -2.69
N GLN A 169 -1.02 -9.88 -2.44
CA GLN A 169 0.15 -9.14 -2.92
C GLN A 169 0.23 -9.12 -4.45
N ILE A 170 -0.07 -10.23 -5.14
CA ILE A 170 -0.13 -10.26 -6.61
C ILE A 170 -1.12 -9.21 -7.11
N ALA A 171 -2.34 -9.21 -6.58
CA ALA A 171 -3.38 -8.26 -6.97
C ALA A 171 -2.93 -6.81 -6.74
N LYS A 172 -2.36 -6.51 -5.56
CA LYS A 172 -1.87 -5.18 -5.19
C LYS A 172 -0.71 -4.71 -6.08
N ILE A 173 0.29 -5.54 -6.28
CA ILE A 173 1.50 -5.22 -7.05
C ILE A 173 1.14 -4.96 -8.52
N LEU A 174 0.29 -5.80 -9.11
CA LEU A 174 -0.15 -5.62 -10.49
C LEU A 174 -1.13 -4.45 -10.66
N ASN A 175 -2.00 -4.18 -9.67
CA ASN A 175 -2.78 -2.94 -9.64
C ASN A 175 -1.88 -1.71 -9.71
N ASN A 176 -0.84 -1.65 -8.88
CA ASN A 176 0.08 -0.51 -8.86
C ASN A 176 0.88 -0.39 -10.18
N MET A 177 1.30 -1.52 -10.76
CA MET A 177 1.91 -1.53 -12.09
C MET A 177 1.00 -0.85 -13.14
N VAL A 178 -0.29 -1.19 -13.17
CA VAL A 178 -1.28 -0.57 -14.08
C VAL A 178 -1.45 0.92 -13.78
N VAL A 179 -1.49 1.31 -12.49
CA VAL A 179 -1.58 2.71 -12.08
C VAL A 179 -0.41 3.53 -12.64
N PHE A 180 0.82 3.05 -12.53
CA PHE A 180 2.00 3.80 -13.01
C PHE A 180 2.08 3.85 -14.53
N GLN A 181 1.74 2.78 -15.24
CA GLN A 181 1.66 2.79 -16.71
C GLN A 181 0.58 3.76 -17.21
N ASN A 182 -0.60 3.78 -16.59
CA ASN A 182 -1.62 4.78 -16.88
C ASN A 182 -1.12 6.20 -16.62
N GLY A 183 -0.31 6.39 -15.56
CA GLY A 183 0.31 7.67 -15.25
C GLY A 183 1.24 8.16 -16.34
N VAL A 184 2.07 7.28 -16.90
CA VAL A 184 2.95 7.59 -18.05
C VAL A 184 2.11 8.03 -19.25
N ALA A 185 1.13 7.21 -19.65
CA ALA A 185 0.26 7.52 -20.79
C ALA A 185 -0.47 8.86 -20.65
N LEU A 186 -0.93 9.18 -19.43
CA LEU A 186 -1.60 10.46 -19.17
C LEU A 186 -0.64 11.64 -19.16
N ALA A 187 0.58 11.47 -18.62
CA ALA A 187 1.61 12.49 -18.64
C ALA A 187 1.98 12.88 -20.08
N GLU A 188 2.19 11.89 -20.95
CA GLU A 188 2.43 12.09 -22.38
C GLU A 188 1.24 12.78 -23.06
N ALA A 189 0.01 12.29 -22.86
CA ALA A 189 -1.18 12.83 -23.47
C ALA A 189 -1.42 14.29 -23.08
N ILE A 190 -1.26 14.64 -21.79
CA ILE A 190 -1.41 16.02 -21.31
C ILE A 190 -0.35 16.92 -21.96
N THR A 191 0.92 16.52 -21.95
CA THR A 191 2.03 17.30 -22.51
C THR A 191 1.86 17.50 -24.01
N ILE A 192 1.53 16.44 -24.78
CA ILE A 192 1.28 16.54 -26.22
C ILE A 192 0.10 17.47 -26.52
N GLY A 193 -1.01 17.35 -25.78
CA GLY A 193 -2.18 18.18 -25.96
C GLY A 193 -1.91 19.66 -25.71
N GLN A 194 -1.16 19.98 -24.66
CA GLN A 194 -0.73 21.34 -24.35
C GLN A 194 0.18 21.92 -25.44
N GLN A 195 1.12 21.15 -25.97
CA GLN A 195 1.97 21.56 -27.10
C GLN A 195 1.16 21.76 -28.37
N ALA A 196 0.06 21.03 -28.57
CA ALA A 196 -0.85 21.19 -29.68
C ALA A 196 -1.86 22.35 -29.50
N GLY A 197 -1.79 23.09 -28.38
CA GLY A 197 -2.63 24.24 -28.09
C GLY A 197 -3.94 23.98 -27.36
N MET A 198 -4.10 22.80 -26.76
CA MET A 198 -5.29 22.46 -25.97
C MET A 198 -5.00 22.61 -24.46
N ASP A 199 -5.98 23.08 -23.69
CA ASP A 199 -5.87 23.08 -22.23
C ASP A 199 -5.79 21.64 -21.69
N GLY A 200 -4.82 21.37 -20.82
CA GLY A 200 -4.57 20.02 -20.28
C GLY A 200 -5.72 19.50 -19.44
N GLY A 201 -6.43 20.36 -18.71
CA GLY A 201 -7.59 20.00 -17.91
C GLY A 201 -8.80 19.65 -18.77
N GLU A 202 -9.05 20.46 -19.82
CA GLU A 202 -10.12 20.17 -20.80
C GLU A 202 -9.86 18.84 -21.52
N LEU A 203 -8.63 18.63 -21.99
CA LEU A 203 -8.23 17.38 -22.64
C LEU A 203 -8.46 16.18 -21.71
N LEU A 204 -8.00 16.27 -20.48
CA LEU A 204 -8.13 15.16 -19.51
C LEU A 204 -9.59 14.88 -19.13
N ASN A 205 -10.43 15.93 -19.05
CA ASN A 205 -11.87 15.78 -18.85
C ASN A 205 -12.53 15.03 -20.02
N ILE A 206 -12.11 15.29 -21.26
CA ILE A 206 -12.59 14.56 -22.44
C ILE A 206 -12.12 13.09 -22.40
N ILE A 207 -10.85 12.86 -22.11
CA ILE A 207 -10.30 11.50 -21.98
C ILE A 207 -11.07 10.72 -20.90
N ASN A 208 -11.33 11.31 -19.74
CA ASN A 208 -12.05 10.65 -18.65
C ASN A 208 -13.50 10.31 -18.96
N LYS A 209 -14.12 11.00 -19.91
CA LYS A 209 -15.48 10.72 -20.42
C LYS A 209 -15.49 9.74 -21.60
N SER A 210 -14.31 9.39 -22.11
CA SER A 210 -14.12 8.56 -23.29
C SER A 210 -13.47 7.22 -22.91
N SER A 211 -13.16 6.39 -23.89
CA SER A 211 -12.56 5.05 -23.67
C SER A 211 -11.16 5.05 -23.04
N GLY A 212 -10.46 6.19 -23.05
CA GLY A 212 -9.17 6.39 -22.38
C GLY A 212 -9.28 6.72 -20.89
N GLY A 213 -10.48 6.82 -20.34
CA GLY A 213 -10.72 7.17 -18.95
C GLY A 213 -10.15 6.14 -17.96
N SER A 214 -9.62 6.62 -16.83
CA SER A 214 -9.06 5.77 -15.79
C SER A 214 -9.17 6.42 -14.40
N PHE A 215 -9.09 5.59 -13.35
CA PHE A 215 -8.99 6.11 -11.98
C PHE A 215 -7.80 7.10 -11.83
N VAL A 216 -6.68 6.82 -12.50
CA VAL A 216 -5.50 7.67 -12.49
C VAL A 216 -5.81 9.04 -13.10
N GLY A 217 -6.49 9.08 -14.24
CA GLY A 217 -6.91 10.33 -14.88
C GLY A 217 -7.84 11.16 -13.98
N MET A 218 -8.84 10.51 -13.38
CA MET A 218 -9.83 11.20 -12.52
C MET A 218 -9.25 11.70 -11.19
N ASN A 219 -8.26 11.04 -10.63
CA ASN A 219 -7.74 11.35 -9.28
C ASN A 219 -6.34 11.95 -9.29
N HIS A 220 -5.42 11.38 -10.04
CA HIS A 220 -4.01 11.82 -10.05
C HIS A 220 -3.76 12.85 -11.18
N GLY A 221 -4.30 12.61 -12.35
CA GLY A 221 -4.17 13.53 -13.49
C GLY A 221 -4.77 14.90 -13.21
N ILE A 222 -6.06 14.95 -12.91
CA ILE A 222 -6.80 16.22 -12.64
C ILE A 222 -6.28 16.94 -11.40
N LYS A 223 -5.94 16.20 -10.33
CA LYS A 223 -5.62 16.82 -9.03
C LYS A 223 -4.13 17.14 -8.87
N SER A 224 -3.26 16.55 -9.68
CA SER A 224 -1.81 16.71 -9.52
C SER A 224 -1.08 17.05 -10.80
N MET A 225 -1.25 16.28 -11.89
CA MET A 225 -0.50 16.51 -13.13
C MET A 225 -0.91 17.82 -13.80
N VAL A 226 -2.21 18.07 -13.96
CA VAL A 226 -2.71 19.31 -14.61
C VAL A 226 -2.34 20.56 -13.82
N PRO A 227 -2.56 20.67 -12.50
CA PRO A 227 -2.16 21.84 -11.72
C PRO A 227 -0.66 21.90 -11.39
N GLY A 228 0.13 20.85 -11.71
CA GLY A 228 1.55 20.78 -11.35
C GLY A 228 1.80 20.74 -9.83
N THR A 229 0.92 20.06 -9.08
CA THR A 229 0.99 20.05 -7.61
C THR A 229 1.32 18.64 -7.09
N PHE A 230 2.50 18.50 -6.48
CA PHE A 230 3.06 17.21 -6.03
C PHE A 230 3.46 17.26 -4.55
N PRO A 231 2.48 17.23 -3.62
CA PRO A 231 2.75 17.40 -2.19
C PRO A 231 3.66 16.31 -1.63
N LEU A 232 4.54 16.71 -0.70
CA LEU A 232 5.37 15.80 0.06
C LEU A 232 4.52 14.96 1.03
N LYS A 233 5.05 13.82 1.48
CA LYS A 233 4.43 12.91 2.46
C LYS A 233 3.14 12.21 1.99
N GLN A 234 2.79 12.34 0.72
CA GLN A 234 1.84 11.45 0.06
C GLN A 234 2.62 10.23 -0.48
N PHE A 235 2.12 9.53 -1.46
CA PHE A 235 2.81 8.37 -2.04
C PHE A 235 3.97 8.82 -2.95
N PRO A 236 5.23 8.91 -2.46
CA PRO A 236 6.33 9.52 -3.20
C PRO A 236 6.83 8.66 -4.36
N ALA A 237 7.52 9.28 -5.32
CA ALA A 237 8.08 8.61 -6.50
C ALA A 237 8.97 7.40 -6.13
N ARG A 238 9.76 7.49 -5.03
CA ARG A 238 10.57 6.36 -4.53
C ARG A 238 9.73 5.14 -4.16
N TYR A 239 8.58 5.36 -3.50
CA TYR A 239 7.67 4.27 -3.12
C TYR A 239 6.97 3.68 -4.33
N ALA A 240 6.62 4.52 -5.32
CA ALA A 240 6.08 4.06 -6.59
C ALA A 240 7.08 3.16 -7.33
N LEU A 241 8.34 3.58 -7.42
CA LEU A 241 9.41 2.78 -8.01
C LEU A 241 9.62 1.46 -7.27
N LYS A 242 9.64 1.48 -5.93
CA LYS A 242 9.73 0.26 -5.12
C LYS A 242 8.57 -0.71 -5.43
N ASP A 243 7.32 -0.26 -5.43
CA ASP A 243 6.18 -1.12 -5.72
C ASP A 243 6.22 -1.66 -7.14
N LEU A 244 6.65 -0.84 -8.11
CA LEU A 244 6.84 -1.27 -9.49
C LEU A 244 7.95 -2.30 -9.66
N SER A 245 9.05 -2.17 -8.88
CA SER A 245 10.14 -3.16 -8.89
C SER A 245 9.64 -4.55 -8.47
N TYR A 246 8.67 -4.63 -7.56
CA TYR A 246 8.07 -5.91 -7.17
C TYR A 246 7.24 -6.54 -8.31
N ALA A 247 6.58 -5.71 -9.14
CA ALA A 247 5.89 -6.19 -10.33
C ALA A 247 6.87 -6.70 -11.40
N LEU A 248 8.00 -6.02 -11.57
CA LEU A 248 9.06 -6.44 -12.49
C LEU A 248 9.70 -7.74 -12.04
N LEU A 249 9.98 -7.94 -10.75
CA LEU A 249 10.44 -9.21 -10.19
C LEU A 249 9.43 -10.33 -10.44
N LEU A 250 8.14 -10.08 -10.23
CA LEU A 250 7.09 -11.05 -10.48
C LEU A 250 6.99 -11.42 -11.97
N ALA A 251 7.18 -10.45 -12.86
CA ALA A 251 7.22 -10.68 -14.30
C ALA A 251 8.45 -11.50 -14.71
N GLU A 252 9.61 -11.21 -14.13
CA GLU A 252 10.86 -11.96 -14.36
C GLU A 252 10.74 -13.42 -13.92
N ASP A 253 10.20 -13.66 -12.72
CA ASP A 253 9.92 -15.02 -12.20
C ASP A 253 8.99 -15.80 -13.14
N GLY A 254 8.06 -15.11 -13.82
CA GLY A 254 7.16 -15.69 -14.83
C GLY A 254 7.72 -15.74 -16.25
N GLY A 255 8.95 -15.29 -16.50
CA GLY A 255 9.55 -15.22 -17.84
C GLY A 255 8.88 -14.16 -18.73
N ILE A 256 8.21 -13.16 -18.18
CA ILE A 256 7.45 -12.14 -18.92
C ILE A 256 8.28 -10.87 -19.08
N ASN A 257 8.44 -10.39 -20.31
CA ASN A 257 9.07 -9.10 -20.59
C ASN A 257 8.02 -7.96 -20.53
N ALA A 258 7.80 -7.41 -19.36
CA ALA A 258 6.82 -6.34 -19.10
C ALA A 258 7.35 -4.96 -19.56
N LYS A 259 7.42 -4.72 -20.88
CA LYS A 259 8.03 -3.52 -21.48
C LYS A 259 7.41 -2.21 -20.98
N GLY A 260 6.08 -2.12 -20.88
CA GLY A 260 5.39 -0.92 -20.37
C GLY A 260 5.72 -0.62 -18.91
N ALA A 261 5.86 -1.68 -18.08
CA ALA A 261 6.27 -1.51 -16.69
C ALA A 261 7.74 -1.06 -16.58
N LYS A 262 8.64 -1.55 -17.44
CA LYS A 262 10.04 -1.09 -17.51
C LYS A 262 10.11 0.40 -17.86
N LEU A 263 9.38 0.84 -18.89
CA LEU A 263 9.32 2.26 -19.26
C LEU A 263 8.82 3.12 -18.10
N ALA A 264 7.76 2.70 -17.40
CA ALA A 264 7.27 3.42 -16.24
C ALA A 264 8.32 3.48 -15.10
N GLY A 265 9.12 2.43 -14.93
CA GLY A 265 10.24 2.39 -13.99
C GLY A 265 11.33 3.40 -14.35
N GLU A 266 11.76 3.41 -15.60
CA GLU A 266 12.76 4.36 -16.12
C GLU A 266 12.32 5.82 -15.93
N MET A 267 11.04 6.13 -16.15
CA MET A 267 10.52 7.47 -15.90
C MET A 267 10.50 7.83 -14.41
N LEU A 268 10.13 6.91 -13.52
CA LEU A 268 10.20 7.13 -12.07
C LEU A 268 11.65 7.33 -11.59
N GLU A 269 12.60 6.54 -12.11
CA GLU A 269 14.02 6.70 -11.83
C GLU A 269 14.54 8.07 -12.28
N THR A 270 14.16 8.49 -13.48
CA THR A 270 14.50 9.82 -14.01
C THR A 270 13.93 10.93 -13.13
N ALA A 271 12.66 10.82 -12.71
CA ALA A 271 12.06 11.79 -11.78
C ALA A 271 12.85 11.87 -10.45
N ILE A 272 13.28 10.72 -9.91
CA ILE A 272 14.10 10.68 -8.69
C ILE A 272 15.46 11.34 -8.91
N GLN A 273 16.13 11.08 -10.04
CA GLN A 273 17.41 11.71 -10.40
C GLN A 273 17.29 13.24 -10.59
N MET A 274 16.12 13.71 -11.04
CA MET A 274 15.80 15.14 -11.12
C MET A 274 15.52 15.80 -9.77
N GLY A 275 15.52 15.04 -8.66
CA GLY A 275 15.28 15.57 -7.32
C GLY A 275 13.84 15.42 -6.81
N TYR A 276 12.92 14.82 -7.58
CA TYR A 276 11.51 14.68 -7.24
C TYR A 276 11.18 13.41 -6.43
N GLY A 277 12.20 12.74 -5.89
CA GLY A 277 12.04 11.43 -5.23
C GLY A 277 11.07 11.41 -4.05
N GLU A 278 10.96 12.51 -3.30
CA GLU A 278 10.06 12.66 -2.15
C GLU A 278 8.71 13.30 -2.50
N GLU A 279 8.58 13.79 -3.74
CA GLU A 279 7.32 14.33 -4.24
C GLU A 279 6.33 13.22 -4.59
N TYR A 280 5.06 13.58 -4.60
CA TYR A 280 3.97 12.69 -5.01
C TYR A 280 4.23 12.13 -6.41
N TRP A 281 4.10 10.84 -6.60
CA TRP A 281 4.54 10.10 -7.79
C TRP A 281 4.05 10.65 -9.16
N PRO A 282 2.89 11.36 -9.30
CA PRO A 282 2.50 11.97 -10.58
C PRO A 282 3.46 13.04 -11.08
N THR A 283 4.45 13.43 -10.28
CA THR A 283 5.59 14.28 -10.69
C THR A 283 6.33 13.74 -11.92
N ILE A 284 6.10 12.47 -12.34
CA ILE A 284 6.63 11.90 -13.59
C ILE A 284 6.27 12.74 -14.84
N ILE A 285 5.21 13.57 -14.81
CA ILE A 285 4.90 14.48 -15.91
C ILE A 285 6.06 15.44 -16.21
N ASN A 286 6.83 15.84 -15.18
CA ASN A 286 7.98 16.72 -15.35
C ASN A 286 9.13 16.07 -16.14
N VAL A 287 9.16 14.74 -16.26
CA VAL A 287 10.12 14.02 -17.09
C VAL A 287 9.77 14.21 -18.58
N VAL A 288 8.49 14.07 -18.93
CA VAL A 288 8.00 14.24 -20.32
C VAL A 288 8.23 15.68 -20.81
N ASP A 289 7.94 16.68 -19.98
CA ASP A 289 8.11 18.10 -20.37
C ASP A 289 9.58 18.48 -20.59
N ARG A 290 10.52 17.79 -19.94
CA ARG A 290 11.96 18.01 -20.13
C ARG A 290 12.44 17.59 -21.50
N ASP A 291 12.03 16.39 -21.94
CA ASP A 291 12.47 15.85 -23.23
C ASP A 291 11.92 16.65 -24.40
N SER A 292 10.79 17.35 -24.21
CA SER A 292 10.21 18.25 -25.22
C SER A 292 10.96 19.58 -25.38
N LYS A 293 11.84 19.95 -24.44
CA LYS A 293 12.61 21.20 -24.43
C LYS A 293 14.10 21.02 -24.81
N SER A 294 14.54 19.79 -25.04
CA SER A 294 15.89 19.43 -25.52
C SER A 294 15.90 19.23 -27.02
#